data_01114c139f9c095b3db12232e23cf2e1
#
_entry.id   01114c139f9c095b3db12232e23cf2e1
#
_cell.length_a   1.000
_cell.length_b   1.000
_cell.length_c   1.000
_cell.angle_alpha   90.00
_cell.angle_beta   90.00
_cell.angle_gamma   90.00
#
_symmetry.space_group_name_H-M   'P 1'
#
loop_
_entity.id
_entity.type
_entity.pdbx_description
1 polymer ?
#
loop_
_entity_poly.entity_id
_entity_poly.type
_entity_poly.pdbx_seq_one_letter_code
_entity_poly.pdbx_strand_id
1 'polypeptide(L)'
;MRHAHPTNIVVHLRPIDQRRIAQLRERTETPRTSADVWYIHTVLTQCFLPYTDQKDRRDWTRQNGTYSIILTAGAIRDPRHPREVREVGLPFGAKPRLFQSYANTQAVKQQSPVIPVERSMTALMKTLGFSITGGHKGTIASFKEQITRFARCHFTVVAPGPRGTERYINAPPIKQFDVWFPANTDHEPYWPTEIVLTDEYYSSLKDHAVPYDFRALKAIQNKPRAQDIYLWLTQRLCRIPYNKPLLMRWKDLYAMFGGQSTLKKFKQNFPADLAAARASYPEARIEEHGEGYLFRNSTPPIPKTKVIVKK
;
A
#
# COMPACT_ATOMS: atom_id res chain seq x y z
N MET A 1 43.23 -8.30 10.53
CA MET A 1 41.97 -7.69 10.03
C MET A 1 40.83 -8.17 10.92
N ARG A 2 40.29 -7.31 11.77
CA ARG A 2 39.25 -7.67 12.72
C ARG A 2 37.89 -7.63 11.99
N HIS A 3 37.23 -8.77 11.86
CA HIS A 3 35.86 -8.83 11.36
C HIS A 3 34.93 -8.14 12.38
N ALA A 4 34.43 -6.96 12.02
CA ALA A 4 33.40 -6.31 12.79
C ALA A 4 32.10 -7.13 12.65
N HIS A 5 31.61 -7.68 13.76
CA HIS A 5 30.30 -8.27 13.85
C HIS A 5 29.24 -7.21 13.46
N PRO A 6 28.19 -7.58 12.71
CA PRO A 6 27.13 -6.65 12.39
C PRO A 6 26.46 -6.20 13.70
N THR A 7 26.57 -4.92 14.00
CA THR A 7 25.92 -4.30 15.15
C THR A 7 24.40 -4.46 14.97
N ASN A 8 23.79 -5.29 15.78
CA ASN A 8 22.33 -5.40 15.86
C ASN A 8 21.79 -4.02 16.21
N ILE A 9 20.93 -3.50 15.35
CA ILE A 9 20.23 -2.23 15.56
C ILE A 9 19.40 -2.38 16.84
N VAL A 10 19.87 -1.87 17.95
CA VAL A 10 19.08 -1.66 19.16
C VAL A 10 18.29 -0.37 18.96
N VAL A 11 17.27 -0.43 18.12
CA VAL A 11 16.27 0.64 18.10
C VAL A 11 15.57 0.59 19.45
N HIS A 12 15.64 1.66 20.24
CA HIS A 12 14.87 1.80 21.49
C HIS A 12 13.39 1.93 21.15
N LEU A 13 12.79 0.82 20.75
CA LEU A 13 11.36 0.72 20.49
C LEU A 13 10.61 0.74 21.81
N ARG A 14 9.47 1.41 21.85
CA ARG A 14 8.57 1.35 22.99
C ARG A 14 8.17 -0.11 23.27
N PRO A 15 7.97 -0.53 24.51
CA PRO A 15 7.62 -1.92 24.86
C PRO A 15 6.42 -2.47 24.08
N ILE A 16 5.42 -1.61 23.80
CA ILE A 16 4.25 -1.97 22.99
C ILE A 16 4.62 -2.30 21.54
N ASP A 17 5.59 -1.61 20.97
CA ASP A 17 6.05 -1.86 19.61
C ASP A 17 6.90 -3.13 19.55
N GLN A 18 7.72 -3.41 20.56
CA GLN A 18 8.48 -4.66 20.68
C GLN A 18 7.56 -5.89 20.75
N ARG A 19 6.51 -5.85 21.58
CA ARG A 19 5.53 -6.95 21.68
C ARG A 19 4.81 -7.20 20.34
N ARG A 20 4.40 -6.13 19.67
CA ARG A 20 3.77 -6.22 18.34
C ARG A 20 4.72 -6.82 17.30
N ILE A 21 5.99 -6.43 17.31
CA ILE A 21 7.01 -6.98 16.42
C ILE A 21 7.23 -8.47 16.68
N ALA A 22 7.27 -8.91 17.93
CA ALA A 22 7.37 -10.32 18.28
C ALA A 22 6.17 -11.13 17.75
N GLN A 23 4.94 -10.65 17.96
CA GLN A 23 3.73 -11.27 17.40
C GLN A 23 3.71 -11.30 15.87
N LEU A 24 4.30 -10.30 15.22
CA LEU A 24 4.42 -10.24 13.76
C LEU A 24 5.35 -11.33 13.24
N ARG A 25 6.50 -11.52 13.89
CA ARG A 25 7.47 -12.58 13.55
C ARG A 25 6.84 -13.95 13.67
N GLU A 26 6.21 -14.26 14.80
CA GLU A 26 5.52 -15.52 15.02
C GLU A 26 4.51 -15.85 13.91
N ARG A 27 3.71 -14.87 13.47
CA ARG A 27 2.74 -15.04 12.39
C ARG A 27 3.38 -15.28 11.01
N THR A 28 4.59 -14.79 10.78
CA THR A 28 5.29 -14.94 9.50
C THR A 28 6.21 -16.16 9.47
N GLU A 29 6.47 -16.81 10.60
CA GLU A 29 7.28 -18.03 10.69
C GLU A 29 6.56 -19.28 10.17
N THR A 30 5.22 -19.30 10.15
CA THR A 30 4.47 -20.42 9.57
C THR A 30 4.69 -20.52 8.05
N PRO A 31 4.74 -21.74 7.48
CA PRO A 31 4.88 -21.92 6.04
C PRO A 31 3.81 -21.14 5.26
N ARG A 32 4.24 -20.49 4.19
CA ARG A 32 3.34 -19.72 3.30
C ARG A 32 2.57 -20.66 2.39
N THR A 33 1.32 -20.31 2.15
CA THR A 33 0.47 -20.94 1.14
C THR A 33 0.32 -20.03 -0.09
N SER A 34 -0.24 -20.53 -1.17
CA SER A 34 -0.57 -19.71 -2.35
C SER A 34 -1.61 -18.62 -2.04
N ALA A 35 -2.46 -18.83 -1.02
CA ALA A 35 -3.42 -17.84 -0.56
C ALA A 35 -2.75 -16.61 0.06
N ASP A 36 -1.58 -16.77 0.67
CA ASP A 36 -0.81 -15.70 1.31
C ASP A 36 -0.05 -14.84 0.30
N VAL A 37 0.11 -15.29 -0.94
CA VAL A 37 0.76 -14.52 -2.01
C VAL A 37 -0.23 -13.54 -2.61
N TRP A 38 0.04 -12.27 -2.39
CA TRP A 38 -0.75 -11.16 -2.94
C TRP A 38 0.12 -10.31 -3.87
N TYR A 39 -0.54 -9.43 -4.63
CA TYR A 39 0.10 -8.63 -5.66
C TYR A 39 -0.24 -7.15 -5.52
N ILE A 40 0.74 -6.30 -5.84
CA ILE A 40 0.59 -4.85 -5.92
C ILE A 40 1.25 -4.33 -7.18
N HIS A 41 0.71 -3.27 -7.76
CA HIS A 41 1.35 -2.61 -8.91
C HIS A 41 2.67 -1.94 -8.49
N THR A 42 3.74 -2.10 -9.27
CA THR A 42 5.09 -1.60 -8.93
C THR A 42 5.13 -0.10 -8.62
N VAL A 43 4.34 0.73 -9.32
CA VAL A 43 4.24 2.18 -9.05
C VAL A 43 3.80 2.45 -7.62
N LEU A 44 2.88 1.64 -7.09
CA LEU A 44 2.33 1.79 -5.74
C LEU A 44 3.28 1.31 -4.63
N THR A 45 4.38 0.67 -5.01
CA THR A 45 5.49 0.39 -4.09
C THR A 45 6.49 1.53 -4.00
N GLN A 46 6.32 2.56 -4.80
CA GLN A 46 7.23 3.70 -4.90
C GLN A 46 6.55 5.04 -4.62
N CYS A 47 5.32 5.20 -5.08
CA CYS A 47 4.53 6.42 -4.89
C CYS A 47 3.28 6.10 -4.09
N PHE A 48 3.18 6.64 -2.89
CA PHE A 48 2.22 6.22 -1.88
C PHE A 48 1.05 7.19 -1.73
N LEU A 49 -0.10 6.67 -1.32
CA LEU A 49 -1.26 7.46 -0.92
C LEU A 49 -0.94 8.35 0.30
N PRO A 50 -1.74 9.39 0.59
CA PRO A 50 -1.64 10.16 1.82
C PRO A 50 -1.73 9.27 3.07
N TYR A 51 -1.03 9.62 4.15
CA TYR A 51 -1.12 8.92 5.44
C TYR A 51 -2.29 9.38 6.29
N THR A 52 -2.63 10.65 6.16
CA THR A 52 -3.67 11.33 6.91
C THR A 52 -4.62 12.06 5.98
N ASP A 53 -5.78 12.47 6.50
CA ASP A 53 -6.74 13.27 5.75
C ASP A 53 -6.11 14.57 5.26
N GLN A 54 -6.28 14.83 3.97
CA GLN A 54 -5.79 16.05 3.32
C GLN A 54 -6.80 17.22 3.44
N LYS A 55 -7.92 16.98 4.08
CA LYS A 55 -9.03 17.94 4.29
C LYS A 55 -9.48 18.56 2.96
N ASP A 56 -9.30 19.86 2.82
CA ASP A 56 -9.80 20.66 1.69
C ASP A 56 -8.90 20.58 0.42
N ARG A 57 -7.81 19.81 0.49
CA ARG A 57 -6.98 19.62 -0.70
C ARG A 57 -7.66 18.68 -1.68
N ARG A 58 -7.76 19.15 -2.92
CA ARG A 58 -8.26 18.32 -4.03
C ARG A 58 -7.18 17.46 -4.66
N ASP A 59 -5.92 17.89 -4.56
CA ASP A 59 -4.80 17.24 -5.23
C ASP A 59 -3.72 16.85 -4.22
N TRP A 60 -3.08 15.72 -4.52
CA TRP A 60 -1.94 15.21 -3.80
C TRP A 60 -0.90 14.68 -4.76
N THR A 61 0.34 15.10 -4.59
CA THR A 61 1.46 14.63 -5.40
C THR A 61 2.49 13.93 -4.51
N ARG A 62 2.96 12.79 -4.97
CA ARG A 62 4.11 12.09 -4.37
C ARG A 62 5.10 11.76 -5.46
N GLN A 63 6.34 12.14 -5.23
CA GLN A 63 7.46 11.86 -6.12
C GLN A 63 8.46 10.91 -5.46
N ASN A 64 9.02 9.99 -6.25
CA ASN A 64 10.14 9.14 -5.89
C ASN A 64 11.05 8.95 -7.10
N GLY A 65 12.21 9.61 -7.05
CA GLY A 65 13.12 9.66 -8.21
C GLY A 65 12.44 10.29 -9.43
N THR A 66 12.40 9.56 -10.52
CA THR A 66 11.78 9.99 -11.79
C THR A 66 10.30 9.62 -11.91
N TYR A 67 9.73 8.93 -10.92
CA TYR A 67 8.32 8.60 -10.88
C TYR A 67 7.56 9.54 -9.96
N SER A 68 6.36 9.91 -10.35
CA SER A 68 5.44 10.57 -9.45
C SER A 68 4.02 10.07 -9.66
N ILE A 69 3.19 10.24 -8.63
CA ILE A 69 1.76 10.02 -8.70
C ILE A 69 1.05 11.32 -8.33
N ILE A 70 0.08 11.68 -9.13
CA ILE A 70 -0.84 12.79 -8.86
C ILE A 70 -2.20 12.17 -8.60
N LEU A 71 -2.79 12.47 -7.46
CA LEU A 71 -4.13 12.07 -7.07
C LEU A 71 -5.02 13.30 -7.10
N THR A 72 -6.17 13.20 -7.76
CA THR A 72 -7.18 14.26 -7.75
C THR A 72 -8.47 13.70 -7.18
N ALA A 73 -9.01 14.37 -6.16
CA ALA A 73 -10.24 13.97 -5.51
C ALA A 73 -11.44 14.02 -6.46
N GLY A 74 -12.25 12.99 -6.43
CA GLY A 74 -13.47 12.91 -7.21
C GLY A 74 -14.70 13.40 -6.46
N ALA A 75 -15.86 13.18 -7.07
CA ALA A 75 -17.14 13.57 -6.51
C ALA A 75 -18.19 12.47 -6.69
N ILE A 76 -19.23 12.53 -5.88
CA ILE A 76 -20.42 11.68 -5.96
C ILE A 76 -21.68 12.53 -5.97
N ARG A 77 -22.78 11.99 -6.49
CA ARG A 77 -24.09 12.59 -6.28
C ARG A 77 -24.40 12.60 -4.78
N ASP A 78 -24.90 13.70 -4.24
CA ASP A 78 -25.31 13.71 -2.82
C ASP A 78 -26.56 12.83 -2.63
N PRO A 79 -26.49 11.82 -1.75
CA PRO A 79 -27.65 10.94 -1.52
C PRO A 79 -28.86 11.66 -0.94
N ARG A 80 -28.66 12.77 -0.22
CA ARG A 80 -29.74 13.56 0.41
C ARG A 80 -30.32 14.58 -0.55
N HIS A 81 -29.49 15.05 -1.49
CA HIS A 81 -29.83 16.07 -2.49
C HIS A 81 -29.42 15.55 -3.87
N PRO A 82 -30.25 14.71 -4.53
CA PRO A 82 -29.87 14.00 -5.77
C PRO A 82 -29.53 14.92 -6.97
N ARG A 83 -29.82 16.21 -6.88
CA ARG A 83 -29.45 17.21 -7.89
C ARG A 83 -28.09 17.86 -7.62
N GLU A 84 -27.50 17.59 -6.44
CA GLU A 84 -26.24 18.17 -6.02
C GLU A 84 -25.10 17.16 -6.10
N VAL A 85 -23.90 17.67 -6.31
CA VAL A 85 -22.68 16.88 -6.35
C VAL A 85 -21.84 17.24 -5.13
N ARG A 86 -21.38 16.22 -4.40
CA ARG A 86 -20.53 16.39 -3.23
C ARG A 86 -19.13 15.83 -3.51
N GLU A 87 -18.11 16.61 -3.22
CA GLU A 87 -16.73 16.13 -3.23
C GLU A 87 -16.47 15.13 -2.10
N VAL A 88 -15.69 14.09 -2.37
CA VAL A 88 -15.43 13.01 -1.40
C VAL A 88 -14.05 13.09 -0.76
N GLY A 89 -13.20 13.99 -1.18
CA GLY A 89 -11.84 14.12 -0.70
C GLY A 89 -10.90 13.00 -1.19
N LEU A 90 -9.63 13.10 -0.82
CA LEU A 90 -8.59 12.16 -1.21
C LEU A 90 -8.61 10.89 -0.33
N PRO A 91 -8.33 9.71 -0.88
CA PRO A 91 -8.16 8.48 -0.08
C PRO A 91 -6.88 8.58 0.77
N PHE A 92 -6.94 8.11 2.02
CA PHE A 92 -5.80 8.13 2.92
C PHE A 92 -5.78 6.95 3.91
N GLY A 93 -4.64 6.77 4.54
CA GLY A 93 -4.48 5.76 5.59
C GLY A 93 -4.36 4.33 5.06
N ALA A 94 -4.59 3.36 5.93
CA ALA A 94 -4.34 1.95 5.64
C ALA A 94 -5.44 1.27 4.83
N LYS A 95 -6.70 1.70 4.98
CA LYS A 95 -7.86 1.03 4.37
C LYS A 95 -7.83 1.01 2.85
N PRO A 96 -7.61 2.13 2.14
CA PRO A 96 -7.53 2.12 0.69
C PRO A 96 -6.33 1.34 0.17
N ARG A 97 -5.20 1.29 0.92
CA ARG A 97 -4.03 0.49 0.57
C ARG A 97 -4.33 -1.01 0.55
N LEU A 98 -4.97 -1.50 1.60
CA LEU A 98 -5.33 -2.92 1.71
C LEU A 98 -6.42 -3.29 0.71
N PHE A 99 -7.40 -2.41 0.47
CA PHE A 99 -8.41 -2.61 -0.56
C PHE A 99 -7.79 -2.68 -1.97
N GLN A 100 -6.87 -1.77 -2.30
CA GLN A 100 -6.15 -1.78 -3.56
C GLN A 100 -5.30 -3.05 -3.73
N SER A 101 -4.65 -3.50 -2.65
CA SER A 101 -3.92 -4.77 -2.63
C SER A 101 -4.84 -5.96 -2.89
N TYR A 102 -6.04 -5.96 -2.32
CA TYR A 102 -7.08 -6.97 -2.61
C TYR A 102 -7.48 -6.94 -4.08
N ALA A 103 -7.87 -5.78 -4.61
CA ALA A 103 -8.29 -5.64 -5.99
C ALA A 103 -7.21 -6.10 -6.98
N ASN A 104 -5.97 -5.65 -6.78
CA ASN A 104 -4.85 -6.08 -7.63
C ASN A 104 -4.61 -7.59 -7.56
N THR A 105 -4.70 -8.17 -6.37
CA THR A 105 -4.48 -9.61 -6.18
C THR A 105 -5.55 -10.44 -6.87
N GLN A 106 -6.81 -10.06 -6.71
CA GLN A 106 -7.91 -10.76 -7.36
C GLN A 106 -7.79 -10.66 -8.88
N ALA A 107 -7.50 -9.46 -9.42
CA ALA A 107 -7.31 -9.27 -10.85
C ALA A 107 -6.19 -10.14 -11.43
N VAL A 108 -5.04 -10.22 -10.74
CA VAL A 108 -3.90 -11.05 -11.17
C VAL A 108 -4.24 -12.55 -11.08
N LYS A 109 -4.83 -12.99 -9.96
CA LYS A 109 -5.14 -14.42 -9.73
C LYS A 109 -6.22 -14.93 -10.68
N GLN A 110 -7.24 -14.12 -10.95
CA GLN A 110 -8.36 -14.49 -11.83
C GLN A 110 -8.10 -14.19 -13.30
N GLN A 111 -7.01 -13.49 -13.61
CA GLN A 111 -6.68 -13.02 -14.95
C GLN A 111 -7.84 -12.23 -15.59
N SER A 112 -8.49 -11.39 -14.80
CA SER A 112 -9.66 -10.62 -15.20
C SER A 112 -9.64 -9.22 -14.60
N PRO A 113 -10.07 -8.17 -15.35
CA PRO A 113 -10.31 -6.85 -14.76
C PRO A 113 -11.60 -6.81 -13.94
N VAL A 114 -12.50 -7.78 -14.11
CA VAL A 114 -13.74 -7.91 -13.33
C VAL A 114 -13.43 -8.75 -12.09
N ILE A 115 -13.60 -8.16 -10.92
CA ILE A 115 -13.22 -8.71 -9.63
C ILE A 115 -14.45 -8.99 -8.82
N PRO A 116 -14.80 -10.24 -8.53
CA PRO A 116 -15.86 -10.54 -7.59
C PRO A 116 -15.45 -10.08 -6.18
N VAL A 117 -16.36 -9.40 -5.52
CA VAL A 117 -16.18 -8.95 -4.14
C VAL A 117 -16.66 -10.01 -3.19
N GLU A 118 -16.12 -10.01 -1.98
CA GLU A 118 -16.63 -10.84 -0.87
C GLU A 118 -18.14 -10.65 -0.68
N ARG A 119 -18.82 -11.65 -0.16
CA ARG A 119 -20.30 -11.67 0.00
C ARG A 119 -20.87 -10.48 0.75
N SER A 120 -20.06 -9.76 1.53
CA SER A 120 -20.45 -8.56 2.26
C SER A 120 -19.23 -7.69 2.58
N MET A 121 -19.47 -6.41 2.90
CA MET A 121 -18.44 -5.50 3.37
C MET A 121 -17.73 -6.03 4.62
N THR A 122 -18.46 -6.62 5.55
CA THR A 122 -17.88 -7.18 6.78
C THR A 122 -17.02 -8.40 6.48
N ALA A 123 -17.35 -9.22 5.48
CA ALA A 123 -16.49 -10.30 5.02
C ALA A 123 -15.20 -9.75 4.42
N LEU A 124 -15.28 -8.77 3.52
CA LEU A 124 -14.12 -8.11 2.95
C LEU A 124 -13.22 -7.48 4.03
N MET A 125 -13.82 -6.76 4.99
CA MET A 125 -13.06 -6.16 6.10
C MET A 125 -12.33 -7.21 6.95
N LYS A 126 -12.96 -8.37 7.21
CA LYS A 126 -12.34 -9.50 7.92
C LYS A 126 -11.18 -10.09 7.11
N THR A 127 -11.36 -10.31 5.81
CA THR A 127 -10.29 -10.76 4.91
C THR A 127 -9.09 -9.82 4.98
N LEU A 128 -9.34 -8.50 4.95
CA LEU A 128 -8.31 -7.47 5.09
C LEU A 128 -7.75 -7.32 6.51
N GLY A 129 -8.35 -7.99 7.51
CA GLY A 129 -7.89 -8.00 8.90
C GLY A 129 -8.47 -6.90 9.78
N PHE A 130 -9.43 -6.12 9.32
CA PHE A 130 -10.04 -5.07 10.13
C PHE A 130 -11.03 -5.63 11.15
N SER A 131 -11.05 -5.02 12.34
CA SER A 131 -12.12 -5.23 13.32
C SER A 131 -13.42 -4.61 12.81
N ILE A 132 -14.54 -5.22 13.20
CA ILE A 132 -15.88 -4.79 12.80
C ILE A 132 -16.53 -4.06 13.97
N THR A 133 -16.73 -2.75 13.81
CA THR A 133 -17.50 -1.94 14.78
C THR A 133 -18.53 -1.11 14.01
N GLY A 134 -19.77 -1.13 14.47
CA GLY A 134 -20.88 -0.36 13.92
C GLY A 134 -20.91 1.09 14.39
N GLY A 135 -21.98 1.80 14.02
CA GLY A 135 -22.20 3.20 14.37
C GLY A 135 -21.48 4.21 13.46
N HIS A 136 -21.83 5.48 13.62
CA HIS A 136 -21.39 6.58 12.74
C HIS A 136 -19.86 6.79 12.76
N LYS A 137 -19.21 6.50 13.88
CA LYS A 137 -17.74 6.56 14.04
C LYS A 137 -17.07 5.19 13.99
N GLY A 138 -17.81 4.14 13.58
CA GLY A 138 -17.32 2.78 13.51
C GLY A 138 -16.35 2.51 12.38
N THR A 139 -15.71 1.35 12.42
CA THR A 139 -14.76 0.93 11.37
C THR A 139 -15.45 0.71 10.04
N ILE A 140 -16.72 0.27 10.04
CA ILE A 140 -17.53 0.08 8.82
C ILE A 140 -17.74 1.40 8.09
N ALA A 141 -18.22 2.45 8.79
CA ALA A 141 -18.44 3.77 8.19
C ALA A 141 -17.17 4.35 7.59
N SER A 142 -16.09 4.29 8.35
CA SER A 142 -14.79 4.80 7.92
C SER A 142 -14.15 3.94 6.80
N PHE A 143 -14.41 2.63 6.75
CA PHE A 143 -13.98 1.79 5.61
C PHE A 143 -14.73 2.17 4.34
N LYS A 144 -16.06 2.25 4.41
CA LYS A 144 -16.94 2.68 3.32
C LYS A 144 -16.51 4.02 2.74
N GLU A 145 -16.24 5.00 3.61
CA GLU A 145 -15.78 6.32 3.20
C GLU A 145 -14.46 6.24 2.41
N GLN A 146 -13.46 5.53 2.91
CA GLN A 146 -12.16 5.44 2.27
C GLN A 146 -12.19 4.69 0.95
N ILE A 147 -13.05 3.66 0.81
CA ILE A 147 -13.22 2.96 -0.46
C ILE A 147 -13.95 3.84 -1.48
N THR A 148 -14.94 4.61 -1.05
CA THR A 148 -15.62 5.59 -1.93
C THR A 148 -14.64 6.65 -2.43
N ARG A 149 -13.82 7.24 -1.54
CA ARG A 149 -12.76 8.20 -1.91
C ARG A 149 -11.79 7.57 -2.92
N PHE A 150 -11.35 6.33 -2.69
CA PHE A 150 -10.43 5.63 -3.58
C PHE A 150 -11.05 5.34 -4.95
N ALA A 151 -12.29 4.85 -4.99
CA ALA A 151 -12.97 4.53 -6.24
C ALA A 151 -13.28 5.75 -7.11
N ARG A 152 -13.40 6.92 -6.50
CA ARG A 152 -13.67 8.18 -7.20
C ARG A 152 -12.45 9.04 -7.43
N CYS A 153 -11.28 8.63 -6.92
CA CYS A 153 -10.03 9.34 -7.10
C CYS A 153 -9.46 9.12 -8.50
N HIS A 154 -9.02 10.20 -9.14
CA HIS A 154 -8.26 10.13 -10.38
C HIS A 154 -6.78 9.95 -10.07
N PHE A 155 -6.15 9.02 -10.76
CA PHE A 155 -4.73 8.71 -10.63
C PHE A 155 -4.02 9.08 -11.93
N THR A 156 -2.99 9.92 -11.83
CA THR A 156 -2.08 10.19 -12.92
C THR A 156 -0.69 9.74 -12.49
N VAL A 157 -0.12 8.78 -13.20
CA VAL A 157 1.26 8.36 -13.02
C VAL A 157 2.14 9.14 -13.99
N VAL A 158 3.17 9.77 -13.47
CA VAL A 158 4.21 10.41 -14.29
C VAL A 158 5.44 9.51 -14.26
N ALA A 159 5.90 9.12 -15.42
CA ALA A 159 7.03 8.23 -15.62
C ALA A 159 8.02 8.84 -16.63
N PRO A 160 9.30 8.42 -16.64
CA PRO A 160 10.24 8.82 -17.66
C PRO A 160 9.74 8.41 -19.05
N GLY A 161 9.70 9.38 -19.96
CA GLY A 161 9.43 9.17 -21.36
C GLY A 161 10.71 9.07 -22.20
N PRO A 162 10.60 8.81 -23.50
CA PRO A 162 11.73 8.80 -24.43
C PRO A 162 12.44 10.17 -24.48
N ARG A 163 13.77 10.15 -24.66
CA ARG A 163 14.59 11.37 -24.85
C ARG A 163 14.49 12.41 -23.72
N GLY A 164 14.23 11.96 -22.45
CA GLY A 164 14.15 12.84 -21.30
C GLY A 164 12.80 13.58 -21.15
N THR A 165 11.78 13.18 -21.90
CA THR A 165 10.41 13.69 -21.71
C THR A 165 9.74 13.02 -20.51
N GLU A 166 8.64 13.58 -20.05
CA GLU A 166 7.74 12.96 -19.08
C GLU A 166 6.55 12.31 -19.82
N ARG A 167 6.16 11.11 -19.34
CA ARG A 167 4.96 10.42 -19.81
C ARG A 167 3.91 10.49 -18.72
N TYR A 168 2.77 11.09 -19.02
CA TYR A 168 1.60 11.14 -18.15
C TYR A 168 0.65 9.99 -18.51
N ILE A 169 0.34 9.16 -17.55
CA ILE A 169 -0.56 8.01 -17.70
C ILE A 169 -1.74 8.22 -16.76
N ASN A 170 -2.88 8.58 -17.31
CA ASN A 170 -4.13 8.65 -16.56
C ASN A 170 -4.68 7.24 -16.43
N ALA A 171 -4.58 6.68 -15.26
CA ALA A 171 -4.99 5.31 -14.99
C ALA A 171 -5.75 5.23 -13.67
N PRO A 172 -7.00 5.76 -13.61
CA PRO A 172 -7.83 5.51 -12.44
C PRO A 172 -7.95 4.00 -12.27
N PRO A 173 -7.66 3.44 -11.09
CA PRO A 173 -7.61 1.99 -10.95
C PRO A 173 -8.99 1.34 -11.10
N ILE A 174 -10.08 2.08 -10.83
CA ILE A 174 -11.44 1.55 -10.86
C ILE A 174 -12.25 2.24 -11.94
N LYS A 175 -12.81 1.43 -12.86
CA LYS A 175 -13.72 1.83 -13.92
C LYS A 175 -15.16 1.91 -13.44
N GLN A 176 -15.58 0.86 -12.71
CA GLN A 176 -16.93 0.73 -12.21
C GLN A 176 -16.92 0.23 -10.76
N PHE A 177 -17.69 0.90 -9.95
CA PHE A 177 -17.88 0.60 -8.56
C PHE A 177 -19.23 1.13 -8.10
N ASP A 178 -20.07 0.23 -7.62
CA ASP A 178 -21.37 0.61 -7.09
C ASP A 178 -21.23 1.25 -5.72
N VAL A 179 -21.70 2.47 -5.59
CA VAL A 179 -21.59 3.24 -4.33
C VAL A 179 -22.72 2.85 -3.39
N TRP A 180 -22.35 2.37 -2.21
CA TRP A 180 -23.27 1.85 -1.20
C TRP A 180 -23.92 2.96 -0.37
N PHE A 181 -24.66 3.83 -0.98
CA PHE A 181 -25.49 4.75 -0.24
C PHE A 181 -26.95 4.31 -0.41
N PRO A 182 -27.63 3.80 0.63
CA PRO A 182 -29.06 3.66 0.56
C PRO A 182 -29.62 5.07 0.37
N ALA A 183 -30.25 5.30 -0.76
CA ALA A 183 -30.97 6.56 -1.02
C ALA A 183 -32.17 6.69 -0.07
N ASN A 184 -32.68 5.55 0.47
CA ASN A 184 -33.74 5.45 1.47
C ASN A 184 -33.32 4.46 2.56
N THR A 185 -33.68 4.76 3.81
CA THR A 185 -33.48 3.91 4.99
C THR A 185 -34.28 2.62 4.97
N ASP A 186 -35.21 2.46 4.01
CA ASP A 186 -36.15 1.34 3.92
C ASP A 186 -35.68 0.21 3.00
N HIS A 187 -34.53 0.37 2.30
CA HIS A 187 -33.96 -0.69 1.48
C HIS A 187 -32.74 -1.29 2.14
N GLU A 188 -32.61 -2.62 2.09
CA GLU A 188 -31.38 -3.31 2.49
C GLU A 188 -30.17 -2.70 1.74
N PRO A 189 -29.05 -2.46 2.45
CA PRO A 189 -27.89 -1.88 1.82
C PRO A 189 -27.38 -2.83 0.72
N TYR A 190 -27.48 -2.40 -0.52
CA TYR A 190 -26.93 -3.12 -1.66
C TYR A 190 -25.40 -3.26 -1.50
N TRP A 191 -24.90 -4.48 -1.60
CA TRP A 191 -23.49 -4.80 -1.64
C TRP A 191 -23.12 -5.15 -3.09
N PRO A 192 -22.12 -4.48 -3.71
CA PRO A 192 -21.71 -4.80 -5.08
C PRO A 192 -21.20 -6.24 -5.15
N THR A 193 -21.51 -6.90 -6.21
CA THR A 193 -21.03 -8.26 -6.50
C THR A 193 -19.65 -8.24 -7.13
N GLU A 194 -19.30 -7.13 -7.77
CA GLU A 194 -18.06 -6.99 -8.51
C GLU A 194 -17.50 -5.55 -8.48
N ILE A 195 -16.22 -5.44 -8.74
CA ILE A 195 -15.46 -4.21 -9.03
C ILE A 195 -14.81 -4.39 -10.38
N VAL A 196 -14.87 -3.38 -11.25
CA VAL A 196 -14.21 -3.43 -12.56
C VAL A 196 -13.02 -2.47 -12.57
N LEU A 197 -11.83 -3.00 -12.85
CA LEU A 197 -10.65 -2.18 -13.11
C LEU A 197 -10.71 -1.57 -14.52
N THR A 198 -10.01 -0.45 -14.74
CA THR A 198 -9.81 0.05 -16.09
C THR A 198 -8.90 -0.89 -16.87
N ASP A 199 -9.10 -0.97 -18.17
CA ASP A 199 -8.34 -1.86 -19.04
C ASP A 199 -6.85 -1.49 -19.08
N GLU A 200 -6.56 -0.19 -19.06
CA GLU A 200 -5.20 0.35 -19.01
C GLU A 200 -4.51 -0.02 -17.69
N TYR A 201 -5.19 0.16 -16.56
CA TYR A 201 -4.64 -0.21 -15.27
C TYR A 201 -4.41 -1.71 -15.15
N TYR A 202 -5.38 -2.52 -15.59
CA TYR A 202 -5.28 -3.98 -15.55
C TYR A 202 -4.16 -4.51 -16.45
N SER A 203 -4.02 -3.98 -17.67
CA SER A 203 -2.93 -4.35 -18.58
C SER A 203 -1.57 -4.03 -17.96
N SER A 204 -1.42 -2.81 -17.44
CA SER A 204 -0.18 -2.41 -16.75
C SER A 204 0.10 -3.24 -15.50
N LEU A 205 -0.94 -3.63 -14.75
CA LEU A 205 -0.80 -4.48 -13.56
C LEU A 205 -0.26 -5.87 -13.90
N LYS A 206 -0.70 -6.48 -15.00
CA LYS A 206 -0.19 -7.80 -15.45
C LYS A 206 1.33 -7.78 -15.68
N ASP A 207 1.83 -6.71 -16.28
CA ASP A 207 3.24 -6.58 -16.63
C ASP A 207 4.10 -6.15 -15.43
N HIS A 208 3.50 -5.47 -14.45
CA HIS A 208 4.22 -4.81 -13.37
C HIS A 208 3.78 -5.23 -11.97
N ALA A 209 3.15 -6.39 -11.83
CA ALA A 209 2.74 -6.91 -10.52
C ALA A 209 3.96 -7.34 -9.68
N VAL A 210 3.99 -6.90 -8.44
CA VAL A 210 5.00 -7.28 -7.44
C VAL A 210 4.36 -8.22 -6.43
N PRO A 211 4.80 -9.49 -6.34
CA PRO A 211 4.31 -10.42 -5.35
C PRO A 211 4.86 -10.09 -3.96
N TYR A 212 4.04 -10.25 -2.92
CA TYR A 212 4.41 -10.05 -1.53
C TYR A 212 3.61 -10.96 -0.59
N ASP A 213 4.06 -11.11 0.65
CA ASP A 213 3.37 -11.87 1.70
C ASP A 213 2.29 -10.99 2.35
N PHE A 214 1.02 -11.32 2.12
CA PHE A 214 -0.11 -10.56 2.66
C PHE A 214 -0.21 -10.62 4.18
N ARG A 215 0.25 -11.71 4.81
CA ARG A 215 0.26 -11.86 6.27
C ARG A 215 1.07 -10.72 6.91
N ALA A 216 2.19 -10.34 6.28
CA ALA A 216 3.00 -9.20 6.69
C ALA A 216 2.19 -7.90 6.66
N LEU A 217 1.51 -7.63 5.55
CA LEU A 217 0.72 -6.40 5.41
C LEU A 217 -0.47 -6.36 6.38
N LYS A 218 -1.16 -7.50 6.54
CA LYS A 218 -2.26 -7.66 7.49
C LYS A 218 -1.82 -7.43 8.93
N ALA A 219 -0.63 -7.84 9.28
CA ALA A 219 -0.08 -7.69 10.61
C ALA A 219 0.23 -6.22 10.98
N ILE A 220 0.54 -5.38 9.98
CA ILE A 220 0.76 -3.93 10.13
C ILE A 220 -0.41 -3.10 9.60
N GLN A 221 -1.62 -3.65 9.57
CA GLN A 221 -2.82 -3.10 8.94
C GLN A 221 -3.19 -1.67 9.36
N ASN A 222 -2.80 -1.24 10.56
CA ASN A 222 -3.10 0.08 11.09
C ASN A 222 -1.91 1.06 10.99
N LYS A 223 -0.82 0.67 10.31
CA LYS A 223 0.41 1.45 10.17
C LYS A 223 0.69 1.73 8.69
N PRO A 224 0.02 2.72 8.06
CA PRO A 224 0.13 2.92 6.62
C PRO A 224 1.56 3.18 6.14
N ARG A 225 2.40 3.88 6.92
CA ARG A 225 3.80 4.08 6.56
C ARG A 225 4.60 2.78 6.62
N ALA A 226 4.37 1.93 7.62
CA ALA A 226 5.02 0.63 7.69
C ALA A 226 4.60 -0.29 6.54
N GLN A 227 3.34 -0.22 6.08
CA GLN A 227 2.86 -0.91 4.88
C GLN A 227 3.64 -0.47 3.63
N ASP A 228 3.76 0.84 3.44
CA ASP A 228 4.48 1.39 2.29
C ASP A 228 5.97 1.02 2.33
N ILE A 229 6.60 1.07 3.51
CA ILE A 229 7.99 0.64 3.69
C ILE A 229 8.14 -0.85 3.35
N TYR A 230 7.26 -1.72 3.85
CA TYR A 230 7.30 -3.15 3.55
C TYR A 230 7.18 -3.44 2.05
N LEU A 231 6.20 -2.84 1.38
CA LEU A 231 5.99 -3.00 -0.05
C LEU A 231 7.19 -2.47 -0.87
N TRP A 232 7.75 -1.33 -0.46
CA TRP A 232 8.94 -0.78 -1.08
C TRP A 232 10.16 -1.70 -0.89
N LEU A 233 10.40 -2.21 0.32
CA LEU A 233 11.49 -3.15 0.60
C LEU A 233 11.36 -4.40 -0.29
N THR A 234 10.16 -4.97 -0.39
CA THR A 234 9.87 -6.16 -1.21
C THR A 234 10.25 -5.93 -2.68
N GLN A 235 9.95 -4.76 -3.22
CA GLN A 235 10.26 -4.42 -4.60
C GLN A 235 11.74 -4.01 -4.78
N ARG A 236 12.31 -3.28 -3.82
CA ARG A 236 13.59 -2.61 -4.00
C ARG A 236 14.78 -3.47 -3.65
N LEU A 237 14.76 -4.22 -2.54
CA LEU A 237 15.96 -4.85 -2.00
C LEU A 237 16.56 -5.90 -2.95
N CYS A 238 15.75 -6.69 -3.62
CA CYS A 238 16.23 -7.69 -4.59
C CYS A 238 16.85 -7.10 -5.87
N ARG A 239 16.70 -5.78 -6.08
CA ARG A 239 17.22 -5.04 -7.23
C ARG A 239 18.47 -4.21 -6.91
N ILE A 240 18.90 -4.18 -5.66
CA ILE A 240 20.15 -3.50 -5.24
C ILE A 240 21.31 -4.38 -5.69
N PRO A 241 22.32 -3.85 -6.40
CA PRO A 241 23.52 -4.61 -6.73
C PRO A 241 24.24 -5.11 -5.46
N TYR A 242 24.75 -6.34 -5.48
CA TYR A 242 25.42 -6.95 -4.31
C TYR A 242 26.62 -6.13 -3.80
N ASN A 243 27.38 -5.56 -4.73
CA ASN A 243 28.59 -4.79 -4.46
C ASN A 243 28.35 -3.29 -4.24
N LYS A 244 27.11 -2.80 -4.41
CA LYS A 244 26.80 -1.37 -4.29
C LYS A 244 25.55 -1.16 -3.42
N PRO A 245 25.67 -1.21 -2.09
CA PRO A 245 24.56 -0.92 -1.18
C PRO A 245 23.97 0.48 -1.42
N LEU A 246 22.68 0.62 -1.16
CA LEU A 246 21.96 1.86 -1.32
C LEU A 246 21.91 2.62 0.01
N LEU A 247 22.64 3.72 0.10
CA LEU A 247 22.49 4.68 1.20
C LEU A 247 21.30 5.61 0.90
N MET A 248 20.28 5.57 1.75
CA MET A 248 19.21 6.57 1.75
C MET A 248 19.38 7.49 2.94
N ARG A 249 19.68 8.75 2.66
CA ARG A 249 19.83 9.78 3.69
C ARG A 249 18.48 10.17 4.26
N TRP A 250 18.48 10.75 5.45
CA TRP A 250 17.25 11.20 6.12
C TRP A 250 16.39 12.12 5.26
N LYS A 251 16.98 12.97 4.42
CA LYS A 251 16.24 13.84 3.49
C LYS A 251 15.52 13.03 2.41
N ASP A 252 16.14 11.98 1.90
CA ASP A 252 15.59 11.13 0.83
C ASP A 252 14.47 10.24 1.38
N LEU A 253 14.69 9.66 2.58
CA LEU A 253 13.68 8.92 3.32
C LEU A 253 12.48 9.81 3.67
N TYR A 254 12.72 11.07 4.05
CA TYR A 254 11.66 12.01 4.35
C TYR A 254 10.88 12.43 3.11
N ALA A 255 11.56 12.69 2.00
CA ALA A 255 10.89 12.98 0.72
C ALA A 255 9.95 11.82 0.31
N MET A 256 10.41 10.59 0.52
CA MET A 256 9.66 9.39 0.14
C MET A 256 8.56 9.02 1.15
N PHE A 257 8.84 9.03 2.46
CA PHE A 257 7.96 8.49 3.51
C PHE A 257 7.48 9.54 4.53
N GLY A 258 7.88 10.80 4.42
CA GLY A 258 7.67 11.81 5.47
C GLY A 258 6.20 12.21 5.66
N GLY A 259 5.43 12.30 4.59
CA GLY A 259 4.05 12.80 4.66
C GLY A 259 4.00 14.28 5.03
N GLN A 260 3.09 14.63 5.96
CA GLN A 260 2.91 16.00 6.44
C GLN A 260 3.67 16.30 7.75
N SER A 261 4.41 15.33 8.28
CA SER A 261 5.18 15.54 9.52
C SER A 261 6.42 16.38 9.26
N THR A 262 6.92 17.07 10.29
CA THR A 262 8.25 17.70 10.21
C THR A 262 9.34 16.65 10.11
N LEU A 263 10.50 17.00 9.54
CA LEU A 263 11.67 16.10 9.46
C LEU A 263 12.10 15.58 10.85
N LYS A 264 12.03 16.43 11.89
CA LYS A 264 12.33 16.04 13.28
C LYS A 264 11.39 14.94 13.75
N LYS A 265 10.08 15.11 13.60
CA LYS A 265 9.08 14.11 13.99
C LYS A 265 9.14 12.85 13.14
N PHE A 266 9.48 12.99 11.87
CA PHE A 266 9.72 11.85 10.99
C PHE A 266 10.89 11.00 11.49
N LYS A 267 12.04 11.58 11.78
CA LYS A 267 13.21 10.87 12.33
C LYS A 267 12.90 10.12 13.62
N GLN A 268 12.02 10.65 14.46
CA GLN A 268 11.59 10.00 15.71
C GLN A 268 10.69 8.77 15.46
N ASN A 269 9.83 8.82 14.45
CA ASN A 269 8.81 7.80 14.22
C ASN A 269 9.23 6.74 13.18
N PHE A 270 10.06 7.12 12.21
CA PHE A 270 10.45 6.23 11.11
C PHE A 270 11.12 4.93 11.56
N PRO A 271 12.03 4.92 12.57
CA PRO A 271 12.64 3.67 13.03
C PRO A 271 11.63 2.62 13.49
N ALA A 272 10.56 3.03 14.17
CA ALA A 272 9.51 2.11 14.62
C ALA A 272 8.67 1.55 13.46
N ASP A 273 8.40 2.37 12.44
CA ASP A 273 7.70 1.92 11.23
C ASP A 273 8.59 0.98 10.39
N LEU A 274 9.88 1.31 10.26
CA LEU A 274 10.87 0.45 9.58
C LEU A 274 11.03 -0.89 10.31
N ALA A 275 11.13 -0.88 11.63
CA ALA A 275 11.23 -2.09 12.44
C ALA A 275 9.98 -2.98 12.30
N ALA A 276 8.78 -2.39 12.24
CA ALA A 276 7.55 -3.12 12.00
C ALA A 276 7.53 -3.77 10.61
N ALA A 277 7.95 -3.04 9.57
CA ALA A 277 8.07 -3.56 8.22
C ALA A 277 9.11 -4.71 8.13
N ARG A 278 10.29 -4.52 8.75
CA ARG A 278 11.37 -5.49 8.78
C ARG A 278 11.01 -6.77 9.55
N ALA A 279 10.20 -6.67 10.60
CA ALA A 279 9.75 -7.85 11.35
C ALA A 279 9.01 -8.86 10.48
N SER A 280 8.34 -8.38 9.43
CA SER A 280 7.62 -9.20 8.45
C SER A 280 8.45 -9.56 7.22
N TYR A 281 9.72 -9.14 7.19
CA TYR A 281 10.68 -9.44 6.13
C TYR A 281 12.06 -9.72 6.75
N PRO A 282 12.25 -10.89 7.39
CA PRO A 282 13.46 -11.22 8.12
C PRO A 282 14.74 -11.18 7.29
N GLU A 283 14.65 -11.50 5.99
CA GLU A 283 15.78 -11.51 5.07
C GLU A 283 16.25 -10.09 4.67
N ALA A 284 15.50 -9.05 5.04
CA ALA A 284 15.86 -7.67 4.73
C ALA A 284 17.13 -7.22 5.43
N ARG A 285 18.18 -6.97 4.67
CA ARG A 285 19.50 -6.52 5.14
C ARG A 285 19.53 -5.00 5.17
N ILE A 286 19.30 -4.43 6.35
CA ILE A 286 19.20 -2.97 6.57
C ILE A 286 20.04 -2.64 7.78
N GLU A 287 20.91 -1.66 7.64
CA GLU A 287 21.81 -1.17 8.68
C GLU A 287 21.55 0.32 8.95
N GLU A 288 21.62 0.73 10.19
CA GLU A 288 21.58 2.14 10.54
C GLU A 288 22.89 2.81 10.15
N HIS A 289 22.79 4.02 9.61
CA HIS A 289 23.91 4.85 9.24
C HIS A 289 23.68 6.26 9.81
N GLY A 290 24.76 6.96 10.20
CA GLY A 290 24.63 8.29 10.82
C GLY A 290 23.80 9.28 10.00
N GLU A 291 23.82 9.17 8.67
CA GLU A 291 23.05 10.02 7.76
C GLU A 291 21.66 9.45 7.39
N GLY A 292 21.30 8.22 7.81
CA GLY A 292 20.06 7.56 7.43
C GLY A 292 20.13 6.04 7.58
N TYR A 293 19.87 5.29 6.51
CA TYR A 293 19.91 3.83 6.48
C TYR A 293 20.60 3.31 5.23
N LEU A 294 21.36 2.22 5.40
CA LEU A 294 22.03 1.49 4.33
C LEU A 294 21.22 0.22 4.02
N PHE A 295 20.75 0.10 2.78
CA PHE A 295 20.00 -1.04 2.28
C PHE A 295 20.89 -1.90 1.40
N ARG A 296 20.83 -3.23 1.61
CA ARG A 296 21.63 -4.20 0.86
C ARG A 296 20.73 -5.13 0.06
N ASN A 297 21.29 -5.76 -0.97
CA ASN A 297 20.60 -6.82 -1.68
C ASN A 297 20.06 -7.85 -0.69
N SER A 298 18.82 -8.25 -0.87
CA SER A 298 18.14 -9.24 -0.02
C SER A 298 17.23 -10.12 -0.85
N THR A 299 17.10 -11.38 -0.45
CA THR A 299 16.18 -12.34 -1.07
C THR A 299 14.74 -11.82 -0.90
N PRO A 300 13.94 -11.75 -1.97
CA PRO A 300 12.57 -11.26 -1.86
C PRO A 300 11.69 -12.18 -0.98
N PRO A 301 10.68 -11.65 -0.26
CA PRO A 301 9.79 -12.47 0.56
C PRO A 301 9.09 -13.56 -0.24
N ILE A 302 8.73 -13.27 -1.48
CA ILE A 302 8.20 -14.25 -2.43
C ILE A 302 9.25 -14.46 -3.51
N PRO A 303 9.91 -15.62 -3.56
CA PRO A 303 10.87 -15.93 -4.61
C PRO A 303 10.22 -15.92 -5.98
N LYS A 304 10.95 -15.46 -7.00
CA LYS A 304 10.54 -15.64 -8.40
C LYS A 304 10.53 -17.14 -8.69
N THR A 305 9.37 -17.70 -8.99
CA THR A 305 9.29 -19.08 -9.46
C THR A 305 10.04 -19.13 -10.80
N LYS A 306 11.15 -19.87 -10.86
CA LYS A 306 11.79 -20.19 -12.14
C LYS A 306 10.83 -21.13 -12.85
N VAL A 307 10.14 -20.66 -13.86
CA VAL A 307 9.43 -21.53 -14.80
C VAL A 307 10.53 -22.27 -15.57
N ILE A 308 10.78 -23.51 -15.18
CA ILE A 308 11.60 -24.42 -15.97
C ILE A 308 10.72 -24.83 -17.14
N VAL A 309 10.86 -24.15 -18.25
CA VAL A 309 10.34 -24.64 -19.53
C VAL A 309 11.15 -25.88 -19.85
N LYS A 310 10.60 -27.06 -19.59
CA LYS A 310 11.13 -28.30 -20.17
C LYS A 310 10.97 -28.17 -21.69
N LYS A 311 12.11 -28.07 -22.37
CA LYS A 311 12.18 -28.22 -23.83
C LYS A 311 11.80 -29.65 -24.24
#